data_12a543f9b8fed448c109d758bdd02339
#
_entry.id   12a543f9b8fed448c109d758bdd02339
#
_cell.length_a   1.000
_cell.length_b   1.000
_cell.length_c   1.000
_cell.angle_alpha   90.00
_cell.angle_beta   90.00
_cell.angle_gamma   90.00
#
_symmetry.space_group_name_H-M   'P 1'
#
loop_
_entity.id
_entity.type
_entity.pdbx_description
1 polymer ?
#
loop_
_entity_poly.entity_id
_entity_poly.type
_entity_poly.pdbx_seq_one_letter_code
_entity_poly.pdbx_strand_id
1 'polypeptide(L)'
;MQKRISHIVIWFHHFLLFTFLPLVLPLKPVCLIWILGMSAMFPFGLVLCKMMNIHLLSTDNPLSVLGGMIAVAQAFFIPVFILVYRHMPEYLPFTIGLLGGSHFLPYMWIYRSKAYLFITLGTCSSALILGGYFVEQAFTLVPLATSIVYAIGILLIFKELKTYAV
;
A
#
# COMPACT_ATOMS: atom_id res chain seq x y z
N MET A 1 0.10 -13.66 -13.78
CA MET A 1 1.33 -12.84 -13.80
C MET A 1 1.03 -11.35 -13.68
N GLN A 2 0.30 -10.77 -14.60
CA GLN A 2 -0.01 -9.33 -14.68
C GLN A 2 -0.68 -8.74 -13.42
N LYS A 3 -1.61 -9.46 -12.78
CA LYS A 3 -2.33 -9.03 -11.57
C LYS A 3 -1.44 -8.74 -10.35
N ARG A 4 -0.34 -9.48 -10.15
CA ARG A 4 0.55 -9.30 -9.01
C ARG A 4 1.34 -8.00 -9.08
N ILE A 5 1.78 -7.64 -10.28
CA ILE A 5 2.65 -6.49 -10.51
C ILE A 5 1.82 -5.20 -10.57
N SER A 6 0.71 -5.19 -11.31
CA SER A 6 -0.12 -3.99 -11.47
C SER A 6 -0.56 -3.38 -10.15
N HIS A 7 -0.94 -4.22 -9.18
CA HIS A 7 -1.36 -3.75 -7.86
C HIS A 7 -0.23 -2.99 -7.13
N ILE A 8 0.99 -3.54 -7.10
CA ILE A 8 2.12 -2.90 -6.40
C ILE A 8 2.63 -1.67 -7.15
N VAL A 9 2.57 -1.68 -8.48
CA VAL A 9 2.94 -0.51 -9.30
C VAL A 9 2.02 0.68 -9.00
N ILE A 10 0.71 0.46 -8.83
CA ILE A 10 -0.23 1.50 -8.43
C ILE A 10 0.16 2.07 -7.05
N TRP A 11 0.44 1.22 -6.07
CA TRP A 11 0.88 1.63 -4.74
C TRP A 11 2.21 2.40 -4.78
N PHE A 12 3.16 1.95 -5.59
CA PHE A 12 4.43 2.65 -5.79
C PHE A 12 4.22 4.10 -6.26
N HIS A 13 3.46 4.31 -7.33
CA HIS A 13 3.19 5.65 -7.85
C HIS A 13 2.44 6.52 -6.84
N HIS A 14 1.52 5.93 -6.10
CA HIS A 14 0.74 6.65 -5.10
C HIS A 14 1.62 7.17 -3.96
N PHE A 15 2.47 6.34 -3.38
CA PHE A 15 3.39 6.76 -2.33
C PHE A 15 4.48 7.70 -2.85
N LEU A 16 4.94 7.51 -4.08
CA LEU A 16 5.88 8.45 -4.71
C LEU A 16 5.25 9.85 -4.83
N LEU A 17 4.00 9.95 -5.27
CA LEU A 17 3.27 11.22 -5.30
C LEU A 17 3.13 11.82 -3.90
N PHE A 18 2.80 11.01 -2.89
CA PHE A 18 2.68 11.45 -1.50
C PHE A 18 3.96 12.08 -0.95
N THR A 19 5.14 11.63 -1.41
CA THR A 19 6.44 12.17 -1.01
C THR A 19 6.58 13.66 -1.34
N PHE A 20 6.00 14.12 -2.44
CA PHE A 20 6.15 15.49 -2.92
C PHE A 20 5.07 16.45 -2.40
N LEU A 21 3.92 15.97 -1.98
CA LEU A 21 2.82 16.82 -1.51
C LEU A 21 3.19 17.74 -0.34
N PRO A 22 3.94 17.27 0.69
CA PRO A 22 4.31 18.11 1.83
C PRO A 22 5.26 19.26 1.48
N LEU A 23 5.91 19.19 0.31
CA LEU A 23 6.81 20.26 -0.16
C LEU A 23 6.05 21.48 -0.71
N VAL A 24 4.78 21.29 -1.11
CA VAL A 24 3.98 22.32 -1.78
C VAL A 24 2.69 22.67 -1.06
N LEU A 25 2.24 21.83 -0.13
CA LEU A 25 0.96 22.02 0.57
C LEU A 25 1.14 21.99 2.09
N PRO A 26 0.31 22.78 2.83
CA PRO A 26 0.26 22.69 4.29
C PRO A 26 -0.19 21.32 4.80
N LEU A 27 0.13 21.00 6.06
CA LEU A 27 -0.10 19.70 6.68
C LEU A 27 -1.55 19.18 6.56
N LYS A 28 -2.53 20.03 6.88
CA LYS A 28 -3.95 19.61 6.87
C LYS A 28 -4.46 19.16 5.49
N PRO A 29 -4.28 19.93 4.40
CA PRO A 29 -4.58 19.45 3.04
C PRO A 29 -3.85 18.15 2.67
N VAL A 30 -2.56 18.03 3.01
CA VAL A 30 -1.78 16.81 2.75
C VAL A 30 -2.43 15.60 3.42
N CYS A 31 -2.79 15.71 4.70
CA CYS A 31 -3.45 14.63 5.43
C CYS A 31 -4.77 14.22 4.75
N LEU A 32 -5.60 15.19 4.34
CA LEU A 32 -6.87 14.90 3.65
C LEU A 32 -6.64 14.19 2.31
N ILE A 33 -5.69 14.67 1.51
CA ILE A 33 -5.35 14.04 0.22
C ILE A 33 -4.87 12.62 0.44
N TRP A 34 -4.07 12.37 1.47
CA TRP A 34 -3.59 11.02 1.79
C TRP A 34 -4.73 10.10 2.20
N ILE A 35 -5.64 10.54 3.08
CA ILE A 35 -6.80 9.74 3.50
C ILE A 35 -7.70 9.45 2.31
N LEU A 36 -8.02 10.45 1.49
CA LEU A 36 -8.86 10.28 0.30
C LEU A 36 -8.18 9.36 -0.72
N GLY A 37 -6.88 9.55 -0.97
CA GLY A 37 -6.12 8.70 -1.85
C GLY A 37 -6.10 7.24 -1.40
N MET A 38 -5.81 6.99 -0.13
CA MET A 38 -5.84 5.63 0.44
C MET A 38 -7.24 5.01 0.35
N SER A 39 -8.29 5.78 0.64
CA SER A 39 -9.68 5.33 0.54
C SER A 39 -10.11 5.02 -0.90
N ALA A 40 -9.61 5.79 -1.86
CA ALA A 40 -9.91 5.63 -3.28
C ALA A 40 -9.17 4.46 -3.95
N MET A 41 -8.10 3.94 -3.34
CA MET A 41 -7.26 2.88 -3.94
C MET A 41 -8.06 1.62 -4.30
N PHE A 42 -8.94 1.16 -3.41
CA PHE A 42 -9.74 -0.04 -3.66
C PHE A 42 -10.78 0.17 -4.77
N PRO A 43 -11.68 1.18 -4.72
CA PRO A 43 -12.63 1.43 -5.80
C PRO A 43 -11.94 1.74 -7.13
N PHE A 44 -10.83 2.45 -7.12
CA PHE A 44 -10.04 2.71 -8.33
C PHE A 44 -9.45 1.42 -8.91
N GLY A 45 -8.92 0.54 -8.06
CA GLY A 45 -8.44 -0.78 -8.46
C GLY A 45 -9.54 -1.64 -9.10
N LEU A 46 -10.78 -1.61 -8.56
CA LEU A 46 -11.92 -2.31 -9.16
C LEU A 46 -12.26 -1.76 -10.55
N VAL A 47 -12.29 -0.44 -10.71
CA VAL A 47 -12.56 0.20 -12.02
C VAL A 47 -11.50 -0.18 -13.04
N LEU A 48 -10.21 -0.10 -12.68
CA LEU A 48 -9.11 -0.49 -13.58
C LEU A 48 -9.20 -1.96 -13.99
N CYS A 49 -9.50 -2.84 -13.06
CA CYS A 49 -9.64 -4.26 -13.38
C CYS A 49 -10.81 -4.51 -14.32
N LYS A 50 -11.93 -3.81 -14.12
CA LYS A 50 -13.09 -3.87 -15.04
C LYS A 50 -12.70 -3.37 -16.44
N MET A 51 -12.00 -2.25 -16.54
CA MET A 51 -11.53 -1.70 -17.83
C MET A 51 -10.55 -2.64 -18.56
N MET A 52 -9.73 -3.38 -17.79
CA MET A 52 -8.78 -4.34 -18.34
C MET A 52 -9.36 -5.75 -18.54
N ASN A 53 -10.67 -5.94 -18.37
CA ASN A 53 -11.34 -7.24 -18.41
C ASN A 53 -10.72 -8.29 -17.46
N ILE A 54 -10.22 -7.84 -16.31
CA ILE A 54 -9.62 -8.69 -15.29
C ILE A 54 -10.69 -9.03 -14.24
N HIS A 55 -11.11 -10.28 -14.16
CA HIS A 55 -12.00 -10.76 -13.10
C HIS A 55 -11.21 -10.85 -11.78
N LEU A 56 -11.37 -9.83 -10.92
CA LEU A 56 -10.72 -9.78 -9.59
C LEU A 56 -11.27 -10.85 -8.64
N LEU A 57 -12.58 -11.04 -8.66
CA LEU A 57 -13.30 -11.97 -7.82
C LEU A 57 -13.80 -13.12 -8.71
N SER A 58 -12.89 -14.04 -9.08
CA SER A 58 -13.30 -15.27 -9.74
C SER A 58 -13.85 -16.21 -8.67
N THR A 59 -15.13 -16.56 -8.78
CA THR A 59 -15.79 -17.52 -7.88
C THR A 59 -15.16 -18.91 -7.97
N ASP A 60 -14.50 -19.22 -9.08
CA ASP A 60 -13.84 -20.51 -9.32
C ASP A 60 -12.51 -20.67 -8.58
N ASN A 61 -12.00 -19.58 -7.96
CA ASN A 61 -10.75 -19.61 -7.18
C ASN A 61 -10.96 -18.99 -5.79
N PRO A 62 -11.05 -19.80 -4.72
CA PRO A 62 -11.23 -19.33 -3.35
C PRO A 62 -10.13 -18.33 -2.90
N LEU A 63 -8.90 -18.48 -3.39
CA LEU A 63 -7.81 -17.56 -3.07
C LEU A 63 -8.01 -16.16 -3.68
N SER A 64 -8.71 -16.07 -4.82
CA SER A 64 -9.05 -14.78 -5.42
C SER A 64 -10.08 -14.03 -4.56
N VAL A 65 -11.07 -14.75 -4.05
CA VAL A 65 -12.09 -14.21 -3.13
C VAL A 65 -11.45 -13.76 -1.83
N LEU A 66 -10.57 -14.59 -1.24
CA LEU A 66 -9.83 -14.25 -0.02
C LEU A 66 -8.99 -12.98 -0.20
N GLY A 67 -8.25 -12.86 -1.31
CA GLY A 67 -7.49 -11.65 -1.63
C GLY A 67 -8.36 -10.40 -1.72
N GLY A 68 -9.56 -10.52 -2.30
CA GLY A 68 -10.54 -9.45 -2.33
C GLY A 68 -11.06 -9.06 -0.95
N MET A 69 -11.37 -10.03 -0.09
CA MET A 69 -11.81 -9.77 1.30
C MET A 69 -10.75 -9.04 2.11
N ILE A 70 -9.48 -9.40 1.96
CA ILE A 70 -8.36 -8.72 2.62
C ILE A 70 -8.25 -7.26 2.15
N ALA A 71 -8.44 -7.01 0.86
CA ALA A 71 -8.44 -5.66 0.32
C ALA A 71 -9.61 -4.81 0.86
N VAL A 72 -10.82 -5.38 0.93
CA VAL A 72 -12.01 -4.71 1.47
C VAL A 72 -11.85 -4.41 2.96
N ALA A 73 -11.20 -5.29 3.73
CA ALA A 73 -10.98 -5.09 5.15
C ALA A 73 -10.19 -3.80 5.47
N GLN A 74 -9.42 -3.28 4.51
CA GLN A 74 -8.72 -1.99 4.68
C GLN A 74 -9.68 -0.79 4.83
N ALA A 75 -10.93 -0.91 4.38
CA ALA A 75 -11.93 0.13 4.61
C ALA A 75 -12.16 0.41 6.10
N PHE A 76 -11.96 -0.59 6.97
CA PHE A 76 -12.02 -0.42 8.42
C PHE A 76 -10.85 0.41 9.00
N PHE A 77 -9.81 0.69 8.23
CA PHE A 77 -8.73 1.59 8.66
C PHE A 77 -9.10 3.06 8.48
N ILE A 78 -10.08 3.38 7.62
CA ILE A 78 -10.51 4.76 7.36
C ILE A 78 -10.92 5.50 8.64
N PRO A 79 -11.76 4.94 9.54
CA PRO A 79 -12.08 5.58 10.81
C PRO A 79 -10.83 5.86 11.66
N VAL A 80 -9.84 4.97 11.66
CA VAL A 80 -8.57 5.18 12.39
C VAL A 80 -7.80 6.36 11.79
N PHE A 81 -7.70 6.45 10.46
CA PHE A 81 -7.05 7.58 9.79
C PHE A 81 -7.75 8.91 10.11
N ILE A 82 -9.09 8.93 10.19
CA ILE A 82 -9.86 10.12 10.56
C ILE A 82 -9.60 10.52 12.01
N LEU A 83 -9.53 9.55 12.93
CA LEU A 83 -9.21 9.81 14.34
C LEU A 83 -7.80 10.39 14.49
N VAL A 84 -6.80 9.80 13.82
CA VAL A 84 -5.43 10.30 13.83
C VAL A 84 -5.36 11.69 13.23
N TYR A 85 -6.01 11.93 12.09
CA TYR A 85 -6.09 13.26 11.46
C TYR A 85 -6.65 14.34 12.41
N ARG A 86 -7.64 13.98 13.23
CA ARG A 86 -8.30 14.93 14.14
C ARG A 86 -7.49 15.24 15.39
N HIS A 87 -6.76 14.26 15.91
CA HIS A 87 -6.12 14.34 17.24
C HIS A 87 -4.59 14.40 17.19
N MET A 88 -3.97 13.72 16.23
CA MET A 88 -2.51 13.58 16.10
C MET A 88 -2.09 13.50 14.62
N PRO A 89 -2.37 14.54 13.80
CA PRO A 89 -2.15 14.49 12.35
C PRO A 89 -0.71 14.18 11.96
N GLU A 90 0.27 14.53 12.79
CA GLU A 90 1.69 14.25 12.60
C GLU A 90 2.02 12.75 12.53
N TYR A 91 1.20 11.91 13.16
CA TYR A 91 1.35 10.44 13.14
C TYR A 91 0.60 9.76 11.98
N LEU A 92 -0.01 10.53 11.08
CA LEU A 92 -0.73 9.94 9.95
C LEU A 92 0.17 9.10 9.04
N PRO A 93 1.42 9.53 8.69
CA PRO A 93 2.34 8.70 7.89
C PRO A 93 2.68 7.37 8.57
N PHE A 94 2.93 7.40 9.88
CA PHE A 94 3.14 6.20 10.68
C PHE A 94 1.95 5.23 10.57
N THR A 95 0.74 5.75 10.79
CA THR A 95 -0.48 4.94 10.82
C THR A 95 -0.80 4.35 9.45
N ILE A 96 -0.70 5.14 8.39
CA ILE A 96 -0.94 4.69 7.02
C ILE A 96 0.11 3.67 6.59
N GLY A 97 1.39 3.93 6.87
CA GLY A 97 2.46 3.02 6.51
C GLY A 97 2.38 1.69 7.25
N LEU A 98 2.04 1.71 8.54
CA LEU A 98 1.93 0.49 9.35
C LEU A 98 0.71 -0.34 8.93
N LEU A 99 -0.48 0.25 8.90
CA LEU A 99 -1.72 -0.45 8.54
C LEU A 99 -1.74 -0.82 7.06
N GLY A 100 -1.32 0.12 6.19
CA GLY A 100 -1.21 -0.13 4.76
C GLY A 100 -0.12 -1.15 4.40
N GLY A 101 0.98 -1.21 5.15
CA GLY A 101 2.03 -2.23 4.96
C GLY A 101 1.60 -3.62 5.43
N SER A 102 0.95 -3.71 6.58
CA SER A 102 0.57 -4.99 7.20
C SER A 102 -0.40 -5.81 6.35
N HIS A 103 -1.25 -5.17 5.54
CA HIS A 103 -2.22 -5.88 4.72
C HIS A 103 -1.58 -6.73 3.60
N PHE A 104 -0.30 -6.49 3.28
CA PHE A 104 0.42 -7.33 2.31
C PHE A 104 0.84 -8.69 2.87
N LEU A 105 0.85 -8.87 4.19
CA LEU A 105 1.29 -10.12 4.82
C LEU A 105 0.50 -11.35 4.34
N PRO A 106 -0.84 -11.34 4.29
CA PRO A 106 -1.60 -12.47 3.77
C PRO A 106 -1.29 -12.81 2.31
N TYR A 107 -0.92 -11.82 1.50
CA TYR A 107 -0.56 -12.07 0.09
C TYR A 107 0.73 -12.87 -0.07
N MET A 108 1.63 -12.83 0.93
CA MET A 108 2.78 -13.76 0.98
C MET A 108 2.33 -15.21 0.89
N TRP A 109 1.31 -15.56 1.67
CA TRP A 109 0.76 -16.92 1.68
C TRP A 109 -0.07 -17.22 0.43
N ILE A 110 -0.97 -16.31 0.01
CA ILE A 110 -1.84 -16.48 -1.17
C ILE A 110 -1.01 -16.71 -2.43
N TYR A 111 0.07 -15.96 -2.59
CA TYR A 111 0.91 -16.02 -3.80
C TYR A 111 2.17 -16.88 -3.61
N ARG A 112 2.40 -17.44 -2.42
CA ARG A 112 3.66 -18.15 -2.06
C ARG A 112 4.90 -17.34 -2.43
N SER A 113 4.88 -16.04 -2.12
CA SER A 113 5.88 -15.06 -2.59
C SER A 113 6.59 -14.42 -1.40
N LYS A 114 7.92 -14.60 -1.35
CA LYS A 114 8.79 -13.94 -0.35
C LYS A 114 8.89 -12.42 -0.60
N ALA A 115 8.65 -11.97 -1.83
CA ALA A 115 8.64 -10.56 -2.16
C ALA A 115 7.53 -9.80 -1.38
N TYR A 116 6.37 -10.41 -1.17
CA TYR A 116 5.31 -9.81 -0.35
C TYR A 116 5.69 -9.73 1.14
N LEU A 117 6.45 -10.70 1.66
CA LEU A 117 7.01 -10.60 3.01
C LEU A 117 7.99 -9.43 3.11
N PHE A 118 8.89 -9.29 2.13
CA PHE A 118 9.81 -8.16 2.07
C PHE A 118 9.07 -6.81 2.03
N ILE A 119 8.03 -6.69 1.20
CA ILE A 119 7.19 -5.48 1.12
C ILE A 119 6.54 -5.18 2.46
N THR A 120 5.94 -6.18 3.12
CA THR A 120 5.32 -6.02 4.44
C THR A 120 6.32 -5.52 5.47
N LEU A 121 7.42 -6.26 5.66
CA LEU A 121 8.41 -5.94 6.69
C LEU A 121 9.08 -4.58 6.39
N GLY A 122 9.43 -4.32 5.14
CA GLY A 122 10.06 -3.07 4.74
C GLY A 122 9.15 -1.86 4.97
N THR A 123 7.88 -1.94 4.57
CA THR A 123 6.92 -0.84 4.76
C THR A 123 6.60 -0.62 6.23
N CYS A 124 6.31 -1.68 6.98
CA CYS A 124 6.01 -1.56 8.41
C CYS A 124 7.21 -1.05 9.21
N SER A 125 8.43 -1.55 8.94
CA SER A 125 9.64 -1.07 9.60
C SER A 125 9.95 0.39 9.27
N SER A 126 9.78 0.79 8.00
CA SER A 126 9.93 2.19 7.59
C SER A 126 8.93 3.09 8.34
N ALA A 127 7.66 2.68 8.43
CA ALA A 127 6.65 3.43 9.16
C ALA A 127 6.97 3.53 10.66
N LEU A 128 7.37 2.42 11.30
CA LEU A 128 7.73 2.38 12.71
C LEU A 128 8.94 3.29 13.01
N ILE A 129 10.00 3.18 12.24
CA ILE A 129 11.25 3.90 12.50
C ILE A 129 11.09 5.37 12.07
N LEU A 130 10.73 5.62 10.81
CA LEU A 130 10.71 6.98 10.26
C LEU A 130 9.47 7.76 10.71
N GLY A 131 8.33 7.10 10.87
CA GLY A 131 7.10 7.73 11.32
C GLY A 131 6.98 7.84 12.84
N GLY A 132 7.65 6.94 13.60
CA GLY A 132 7.61 6.94 15.05
C GLY A 132 8.69 7.80 15.70
N TYR A 133 9.92 7.81 15.16
CA TYR A 133 11.04 8.58 15.73
C TYR A 133 11.28 9.90 15.01
N PHE A 134 11.09 9.99 13.69
CA PHE A 134 11.35 11.19 12.89
C PHE A 134 10.04 11.88 12.49
N VAL A 135 9.17 12.12 13.47
CA VAL A 135 7.78 12.60 13.26
C VAL A 135 7.72 13.86 12.40
N GLU A 136 8.63 14.83 12.60
CA GLU A 136 8.67 16.08 11.84
C GLU A 136 8.90 15.88 10.34
N GLN A 137 9.67 14.87 9.97
CA GLN A 137 10.00 14.55 8.58
C GLN A 137 9.20 13.35 8.03
N ALA A 138 8.30 12.78 8.86
CA ALA A 138 7.58 11.56 8.55
C ALA A 138 6.77 11.64 7.25
N PHE A 139 6.20 12.80 6.96
CA PHE A 139 5.42 13.04 5.74
C PHE A 139 6.22 12.93 4.44
N THR A 140 7.52 13.09 4.49
CA THR A 140 8.42 12.90 3.34
C THR A 140 9.14 11.56 3.42
N LEU A 141 9.69 11.22 4.59
CA LEU A 141 10.55 10.04 4.74
C LEU A 141 9.78 8.72 4.63
N VAL A 142 8.59 8.63 5.24
CA VAL A 142 7.79 7.39 5.21
C VAL A 142 7.35 7.04 3.79
N PRO A 143 6.71 7.93 3.02
CA PRO A 143 6.29 7.57 1.67
C PRO A 143 7.47 7.37 0.72
N LEU A 144 8.59 8.08 0.89
CA LEU A 144 9.80 7.87 0.11
C LEU A 144 10.37 6.46 0.35
N ALA A 145 10.57 6.09 1.61
CA ALA A 145 11.07 4.77 1.98
C ALA A 145 10.12 3.65 1.51
N THR A 146 8.81 3.85 1.67
CA THR A 146 7.78 2.93 1.17
C THR A 146 7.85 2.77 -0.34
N SER A 147 8.06 3.85 -1.08
CA SER A 147 8.23 3.81 -2.55
C SER A 147 9.47 3.01 -2.94
N ILE A 148 10.59 3.18 -2.23
CA ILE A 148 11.81 2.38 -2.46
C ILE A 148 11.54 0.90 -2.19
N VAL A 149 10.87 0.57 -1.08
CA VAL A 149 10.49 -0.80 -0.74
C VAL A 149 9.63 -1.43 -1.84
N TYR A 150 8.66 -0.69 -2.37
CA TYR A 150 7.81 -1.19 -3.46
C TYR A 150 8.57 -1.35 -4.77
N ALA A 151 9.49 -0.44 -5.10
CA ALA A 151 10.34 -0.59 -6.29
C ALA A 151 11.18 -1.88 -6.22
N ILE A 152 11.82 -2.12 -5.08
CA ILE A 152 12.58 -3.36 -4.85
C ILE A 152 11.63 -4.58 -4.87
N GLY A 153 10.47 -4.48 -4.22
CA GLY A 153 9.45 -5.53 -4.21
C GLY A 153 8.98 -5.93 -5.61
N ILE A 154 8.77 -4.97 -6.50
CA ILE A 154 8.43 -5.21 -7.91
C ILE A 154 9.55 -6.03 -8.59
N LEU A 155 10.81 -5.65 -8.41
CA LEU A 155 11.95 -6.39 -8.98
C LEU A 155 12.03 -7.82 -8.44
N LEU A 156 11.79 -8.02 -7.14
CA LEU A 156 11.76 -9.35 -6.52
C LEU A 156 10.62 -10.21 -7.08
N ILE A 157 9.43 -9.65 -7.28
CA ILE A 157 8.30 -10.37 -7.89
C ILE A 157 8.64 -10.77 -9.33
N PHE A 158 9.24 -9.88 -10.11
CA PHE A 158 9.70 -10.26 -11.46
C PHE A 158 10.69 -11.42 -11.45
N LYS A 159 11.64 -11.41 -10.50
CA LYS A 159 12.59 -12.51 -10.33
C LYS A 159 11.89 -13.83 -9.98
N GLU A 160 10.98 -13.80 -9.01
CA GLU A 160 10.20 -14.99 -8.63
C GLU A 160 9.40 -15.55 -9.81
N LEU A 161 8.73 -14.68 -10.58
CA LEU A 161 7.92 -15.10 -11.73
C LEU A 161 8.74 -15.76 -12.83
N LYS A 162 9.98 -15.30 -13.07
CA LYS A 162 10.90 -15.95 -14.02
C LYS A 162 11.31 -17.34 -13.55
N THR A 163 11.52 -17.53 -12.26
CA THR A 163 11.93 -18.82 -11.69
C THR A 163 10.80 -19.87 -11.77
N TYR A 164 9.53 -19.46 -11.72
CA TYR A 164 8.39 -20.38 -11.84
C TYR A 164 7.94 -20.65 -13.29
N ALA A 165 8.51 -19.95 -14.26
CA ALA A 165 8.19 -20.14 -15.69
C ALA A 165 9.10 -21.14 -16.39
N VAL A 166 10.11 -21.67 -15.68
CA VAL A 166 11.01 -22.76 -16.09
C VAL A 166 10.55 -24.05 -15.44
#